data_8f7a2238a8611f685f181d78be419ea4
#
_entry.id   8f7a2238a8611f685f181d78be419ea4
#
_cell.length_a   1.000
_cell.length_b   1.000
_cell.length_c   1.000
_cell.angle_alpha   90.00
_cell.angle_beta   90.00
_cell.angle_gamma   90.00
#
_symmetry.space_group_name_H-M   'P 1'
#
loop_
_entity.id
_entity.type
_entity.pdbx_description
1 polymer ?
#
loop_
_entity_poly.entity_id
_entity_poly.type
_entity_poly.pdbx_seq_one_letter_code
_entity_poly.pdbx_strand_id
1 'polypeptide(L)'
;LLSSELCGTCHRFSHPANGLPIQDTYAEWKQGPYPAEGKRCQDCHMPPYSGKAADNGPVRPELHAHVFKGGHTNMIEKAATVGVRAQWKDSSRRDRLSVNVVVTNSGAGHFIPTGIPGIREMWLEVTVFNVNQIVAVERRPFGRVLLDKSGQAALPWDAVSLGKDTRIAPKQSREENMEFNVSNHSGIRVEAKMLERLVSELAARFAGVSPSPPLLMAQAATSVP
;
A
#
# COMPACT_ATOMS: atom_id res chain seq x y z
N LEU A 1 -9.75 -16.58 20.48
CA LEU A 1 -8.76 -15.67 19.83
C LEU A 1 -8.26 -16.16 18.45
N LEU A 2 -8.70 -17.34 17.99
CA LEU A 2 -8.21 -17.92 16.73
C LEU A 2 -9.14 -17.67 15.52
N SER A 3 -10.08 -16.76 15.65
CA SER A 3 -11.04 -16.42 14.59
C SER A 3 -10.80 -15.00 14.09
N SER A 4 -10.83 -14.81 12.78
CA SER A 4 -10.70 -13.49 12.14
C SER A 4 -11.85 -12.53 12.50
N GLU A 5 -13.01 -13.06 12.93
CA GLU A 5 -14.16 -12.27 13.41
C GLU A 5 -13.77 -11.39 14.60
N LEU A 6 -12.89 -11.88 15.49
CA LEU A 6 -12.37 -11.09 16.59
C LEU A 6 -11.64 -9.84 16.06
N CYS A 7 -10.82 -9.98 15.01
CA CYS A 7 -10.14 -8.85 14.40
C CYS A 7 -11.14 -7.84 13.80
N GLY A 8 -12.24 -8.35 13.24
CA GLY A 8 -13.32 -7.55 12.68
C GLY A 8 -14.00 -6.61 13.67
N THR A 9 -13.95 -6.88 14.98
CA THR A 9 -14.53 -6.00 16.00
C THR A 9 -13.83 -4.64 16.07
N CYS A 10 -12.55 -4.57 15.73
CA CYS A 10 -11.75 -3.32 15.70
C CYS A 10 -11.32 -2.93 14.27
N HIS A 11 -11.12 -3.92 13.37
CA HIS A 11 -10.65 -3.65 12.02
C HIS A 11 -11.78 -3.53 10.98
N ARG A 12 -12.96 -3.16 11.43
CA ARG A 12 -14.11 -2.76 10.63
C ARG A 12 -14.95 -1.76 11.40
N PHE A 13 -14.97 -0.51 10.96
CA PHE A 13 -15.86 0.48 11.53
C PHE A 13 -16.30 1.53 10.52
N SER A 14 -17.46 2.10 10.76
CA SER A 14 -18.05 3.17 9.98
C SER A 14 -18.08 4.47 10.77
N HIS A 15 -18.13 5.57 10.05
CA HIS A 15 -18.30 6.89 10.65
C HIS A 15 -19.61 6.94 11.45
N PRO A 16 -19.57 7.33 12.75
CA PRO A 16 -20.72 7.18 13.64
C PRO A 16 -21.92 8.05 13.25
N ALA A 17 -21.70 9.20 12.61
CA ALA A 17 -22.77 10.13 12.27
C ALA A 17 -23.42 9.84 10.89
N ASN A 18 -22.73 9.21 9.94
CA ASN A 18 -23.22 9.05 8.57
C ASN A 18 -23.08 7.64 7.99
N GLY A 19 -22.51 6.69 8.75
CA GLY A 19 -22.36 5.30 8.32
C GLY A 19 -21.30 5.04 7.27
N LEU A 20 -20.51 6.06 6.88
CA LEU A 20 -19.47 5.91 5.87
C LEU A 20 -18.43 4.88 6.31
N PRO A 21 -18.07 3.86 5.49
CA PRO A 21 -17.07 2.88 5.86
C PRO A 21 -15.68 3.53 5.91
N ILE A 22 -15.15 3.72 7.11
CA ILE A 22 -13.83 4.33 7.36
C ILE A 22 -12.75 3.27 7.30
N GLN A 23 -12.86 2.22 8.11
CA GLN A 23 -11.93 1.09 8.07
C GLN A 23 -12.71 -0.18 7.75
N ASP A 24 -12.24 -0.93 6.75
CA ASP A 24 -12.98 -2.11 6.28
C ASP A 24 -12.07 -3.32 6.00
N THR A 25 -10.89 -3.35 6.63
CA THR A 25 -9.86 -4.38 6.43
C THR A 25 -10.42 -5.80 6.62
N TYR A 26 -11.29 -6.00 7.62
CA TYR A 26 -11.93 -7.29 7.84
C TYR A 26 -12.88 -7.69 6.69
N ALA A 27 -13.69 -6.77 6.17
CA ALA A 27 -14.59 -7.08 5.06
C ALA A 27 -13.82 -7.29 3.76
N GLU A 28 -12.73 -6.56 3.54
CA GLU A 28 -11.82 -6.77 2.41
C GLU A 28 -11.24 -8.19 2.41
N TRP A 29 -10.78 -8.66 3.59
CA TRP A 29 -10.31 -10.03 3.76
C TRP A 29 -11.45 -11.04 3.57
N LYS A 30 -12.61 -10.81 4.19
CA LYS A 30 -13.75 -11.74 4.16
C LYS A 30 -14.29 -11.98 2.76
N GLN A 31 -14.23 -10.97 1.89
CA GLN A 31 -14.67 -11.03 0.50
C GLN A 31 -13.55 -11.51 -0.45
N GLY A 32 -12.32 -11.57 0.04
CA GLY A 32 -11.16 -12.01 -0.71
C GLY A 32 -11.02 -13.53 -0.78
N PRO A 33 -9.96 -14.03 -1.43
CA PRO A 33 -9.73 -15.47 -1.62
C PRO A 33 -9.24 -16.19 -0.35
N TYR A 34 -8.65 -15.48 0.60
CA TYR A 34 -7.93 -16.09 1.74
C TYR A 34 -8.82 -16.86 2.73
N PRO A 35 -10.07 -16.48 3.03
CA PRO A 35 -10.96 -17.30 3.86
C PRO A 35 -11.23 -18.67 3.26
N ALA A 36 -11.43 -18.75 1.94
CA ALA A 36 -11.63 -20.01 1.24
C ALA A 36 -10.38 -20.91 1.25
N GLU A 37 -9.19 -20.31 1.39
CA GLU A 37 -7.91 -21.00 1.55
C GLU A 37 -7.63 -21.39 3.02
N GLY A 38 -8.56 -21.14 3.94
CA GLY A 38 -8.41 -21.40 5.37
C GLY A 38 -7.44 -20.46 6.09
N LYS A 39 -6.99 -19.35 5.43
CA LYS A 39 -6.04 -18.39 5.99
C LYS A 39 -6.75 -17.29 6.76
N ARG A 40 -6.40 -17.14 8.02
CA ARG A 40 -6.94 -16.15 8.96
C ARG A 40 -6.00 -14.96 9.09
N CYS A 41 -6.48 -13.89 9.70
CA CYS A 41 -5.67 -12.71 10.03
C CYS A 41 -4.46 -13.07 10.89
N GLN A 42 -4.67 -13.94 11.88
CA GLN A 42 -3.65 -14.39 12.82
C GLN A 42 -2.50 -15.14 12.16
N ASP A 43 -2.76 -15.88 11.09
CA ASP A 43 -1.75 -16.70 10.42
C ASP A 43 -0.61 -15.84 9.82
N CYS A 44 -0.91 -14.58 9.48
CA CYS A 44 0.08 -13.62 9.01
C CYS A 44 0.50 -12.61 10.10
N HIS A 45 -0.46 -12.04 10.83
CA HIS A 45 -0.20 -10.94 11.76
C HIS A 45 0.18 -11.37 13.17
N MET A 46 -0.16 -12.59 13.58
CA MET A 46 0.04 -13.11 14.92
C MET A 46 0.59 -14.54 14.87
N PRO A 47 1.80 -14.74 14.34
CA PRO A 47 2.37 -16.09 14.28
C PRO A 47 2.48 -16.70 15.68
N PRO A 48 2.25 -18.03 15.81
CA PRO A 48 2.32 -18.70 17.10
C PRO A 48 3.73 -18.66 17.68
N TYR A 49 3.82 -18.60 19.02
CA TYR A 49 5.05 -18.73 19.76
C TYR A 49 4.82 -19.49 21.08
N SER A 50 5.86 -20.11 21.60
CA SER A 50 5.81 -20.74 22.92
C SER A 50 6.17 -19.73 24.02
N GLY A 51 5.39 -19.68 25.09
CA GLY A 51 5.61 -18.73 26.17
C GLY A 51 4.52 -18.75 27.24
N LYS A 52 4.55 -17.74 28.12
CA LYS A 52 3.53 -17.50 29.14
C LYS A 52 2.62 -16.36 28.74
N ALA A 53 1.32 -16.51 28.95
CA ALA A 53 0.35 -15.42 28.74
C ALA A 53 0.25 -14.46 29.93
N ALA A 54 0.77 -14.85 31.10
CA ALA A 54 0.89 -14.05 32.32
C ALA A 54 2.12 -14.51 33.09
N ASP A 55 2.72 -13.63 33.91
CA ASP A 55 3.98 -13.86 34.63
C ASP A 55 3.97 -15.15 35.45
N ASN A 56 2.87 -15.40 36.16
CA ASN A 56 2.69 -16.61 36.99
C ASN A 56 1.88 -17.72 36.28
N GLY A 57 1.65 -17.56 34.97
CA GLY A 57 0.91 -18.57 34.19
C GLY A 57 1.78 -19.73 33.72
N PRO A 58 1.17 -20.85 33.29
CA PRO A 58 1.88 -21.94 32.69
C PRO A 58 2.45 -21.56 31.32
N VAL A 59 3.56 -22.20 30.93
CA VAL A 59 4.04 -22.13 29.56
C VAL A 59 3.05 -22.86 28.64
N ARG A 60 2.68 -22.22 27.53
CA ARG A 60 1.82 -22.77 26.49
C ARG A 60 2.60 -22.85 25.18
N PRO A 61 2.43 -23.92 24.40
CA PRO A 61 3.17 -24.11 23.15
C PRO A 61 2.72 -23.16 22.04
N GLU A 62 1.51 -22.65 22.13
CA GLU A 62 0.88 -21.83 21.08
C GLU A 62 0.17 -20.61 21.70
N LEU A 63 0.86 -19.48 21.65
CA LEU A 63 0.32 -18.18 21.98
C LEU A 63 0.37 -17.26 20.74
N HIS A 64 -0.53 -16.31 20.68
CA HIS A 64 -0.60 -15.32 19.60
C HIS A 64 -0.58 -13.92 20.21
N ALA A 65 0.51 -13.18 20.01
CA ALA A 65 0.64 -11.83 20.51
C ALA A 65 0.10 -10.79 19.51
N HIS A 66 -0.71 -9.86 20.00
CA HIS A 66 -1.18 -8.71 19.22
C HIS A 66 -0.15 -7.57 19.33
N VAL A 67 0.96 -7.71 18.61
CA VAL A 67 2.12 -6.77 18.65
C VAL A 67 2.11 -5.79 17.48
N PHE A 68 0.94 -5.53 16.88
CA PHE A 68 0.72 -4.54 15.82
C PHE A 68 1.64 -4.70 14.60
N LYS A 69 1.99 -5.95 14.23
CA LYS A 69 2.75 -6.21 13.01
C LYS A 69 1.97 -5.73 11.78
N GLY A 70 2.61 -4.92 10.96
CA GLY A 70 1.99 -4.35 9.77
C GLY A 70 2.98 -3.53 8.95
N GLY A 71 2.54 -2.46 8.30
CA GLY A 71 3.35 -1.62 7.42
C GLY A 71 4.60 -0.98 8.05
N HIS A 72 4.72 -0.97 9.38
CA HIS A 72 5.92 -0.50 10.11
C HIS A 72 6.93 -1.63 10.42
N THR A 73 6.72 -2.82 9.90
CA THR A 73 7.60 -3.98 10.06
C THR A 73 7.99 -4.52 8.68
N ASN A 74 8.89 -5.50 8.65
CA ASN A 74 9.29 -6.19 7.42
C ASN A 74 8.15 -6.95 6.69
N MET A 75 6.94 -6.98 7.24
CA MET A 75 5.75 -7.48 6.53
C MET A 75 5.41 -6.63 5.31
N ILE A 76 5.75 -5.35 5.31
CA ILE A 76 5.50 -4.44 4.18
C ILE A 76 6.15 -4.96 2.89
N GLU A 77 7.35 -5.52 2.99
CA GLU A 77 8.13 -6.04 1.85
C GLU A 77 7.50 -7.30 1.22
N LYS A 78 6.57 -7.95 1.93
CA LYS A 78 5.85 -9.14 1.45
C LYS A 78 4.49 -8.82 0.85
N ALA A 79 4.02 -7.58 1.00
CA ALA A 79 2.66 -7.20 0.63
C ALA A 79 2.47 -7.08 -0.89
N ALA A 80 3.49 -6.59 -1.60
CA ALA A 80 3.39 -6.30 -3.02
C ALA A 80 4.62 -6.72 -3.80
N THR A 81 4.44 -6.90 -5.10
CA THR A 81 5.52 -6.97 -6.08
C THR A 81 5.34 -5.90 -7.15
N VAL A 82 6.45 -5.49 -7.75
CA VAL A 82 6.50 -4.50 -8.83
C VAL A 82 7.22 -5.10 -10.02
N GLY A 83 6.64 -4.97 -11.22
CA GLY A 83 7.30 -5.23 -12.49
C GLY A 83 7.36 -3.93 -13.30
N VAL A 84 8.45 -3.69 -14.03
CA VAL A 84 8.61 -2.51 -14.88
C VAL A 84 9.12 -2.89 -16.25
N ARG A 85 8.54 -2.30 -17.30
CA ARG A 85 9.00 -2.37 -18.70
C ARG A 85 9.07 -0.97 -19.25
N ALA A 86 10.10 -0.71 -20.03
CA ALA A 86 10.26 0.59 -20.66
C ALA A 86 10.80 0.40 -22.09
N GLN A 87 10.29 1.22 -23.00
CA GLN A 87 10.69 1.20 -24.41
C GLN A 87 10.52 2.57 -25.04
N TRP A 88 11.34 2.85 -26.05
CA TRP A 88 11.14 4.04 -26.87
C TRP A 88 9.87 3.90 -27.70
N LYS A 89 9.04 4.95 -27.75
CA LYS A 89 7.86 5.00 -28.65
C LYS A 89 8.27 5.01 -30.11
N ASP A 90 9.38 5.67 -30.41
CA ASP A 90 10.04 5.69 -31.70
C ASP A 90 11.54 5.41 -31.48
N SER A 91 11.99 4.27 -31.94
CA SER A 91 13.37 3.83 -31.78
C SER A 91 14.39 4.66 -32.58
N SER A 92 13.93 5.39 -33.60
CA SER A 92 14.79 6.27 -34.42
C SER A 92 14.96 7.65 -33.76
N ARG A 93 13.91 8.19 -33.16
CA ARG A 93 13.94 9.53 -32.55
C ARG A 93 14.41 9.53 -31.10
N ARG A 94 14.05 8.48 -30.34
CA ARG A 94 14.41 8.32 -28.92
C ARG A 94 14.14 9.58 -28.07
N ASP A 95 13.02 10.24 -28.33
CA ASP A 95 12.59 11.46 -27.65
C ASP A 95 11.46 11.22 -26.63
N ARG A 96 10.78 10.06 -26.73
CA ARG A 96 9.65 9.68 -25.86
C ARG A 96 9.77 8.25 -25.38
N LEU A 97 9.80 8.11 -24.08
CA LEU A 97 9.86 6.82 -23.38
C LEU A 97 8.47 6.41 -22.92
N SER A 98 8.02 5.23 -23.30
CA SER A 98 6.83 4.58 -22.74
C SER A 98 7.24 3.64 -21.62
N VAL A 99 6.65 3.79 -20.45
CA VAL A 99 6.90 2.98 -19.27
C VAL A 99 5.61 2.34 -18.81
N ASN A 100 5.61 1.02 -18.68
CA ASN A 100 4.52 0.24 -18.10
C ASN A 100 5.00 -0.36 -16.78
N VAL A 101 4.24 -0.12 -15.72
CA VAL A 101 4.50 -0.68 -14.39
C VAL A 101 3.30 -1.50 -13.94
N VAL A 102 3.57 -2.73 -13.50
CA VAL A 102 2.56 -3.62 -12.92
C VAL A 102 2.84 -3.73 -11.42
N VAL A 103 1.89 -3.31 -10.60
CA VAL A 103 1.91 -3.50 -9.15
C VAL A 103 0.93 -4.59 -8.79
N THR A 104 1.38 -5.62 -8.09
CA THR A 104 0.55 -6.76 -7.69
C THR A 104 0.47 -6.84 -6.17
N ASN A 105 -0.74 -6.94 -5.63
CA ASN A 105 -0.95 -7.35 -4.24
C ASN A 105 -0.70 -8.86 -4.14
N SER A 106 0.55 -9.24 -3.90
CA SER A 106 0.99 -10.64 -3.93
C SER A 106 0.90 -11.34 -2.58
N GLY A 107 0.88 -10.60 -1.47
CA GLY A 107 0.99 -11.18 -0.13
C GLY A 107 -0.01 -10.70 0.90
N ALA A 108 -0.71 -9.57 0.68
CA ALA A 108 -1.71 -9.10 1.63
C ALA A 108 -3.07 -9.76 1.39
N GLY A 109 -3.70 -10.23 2.46
CA GLY A 109 -5.03 -10.87 2.43
C GLY A 109 -6.20 -9.87 2.34
N HIS A 110 -5.91 -8.59 2.26
CA HIS A 110 -6.82 -7.45 2.17
C HIS A 110 -6.33 -6.49 1.09
N PHE A 111 -7.06 -5.43 0.82
CA PHE A 111 -6.59 -4.42 -0.13
C PHE A 111 -5.26 -3.78 0.31
N ILE A 112 -4.48 -3.27 -0.63
CA ILE A 112 -3.31 -2.43 -0.37
C ILE A 112 -3.48 -1.07 -1.07
N PRO A 113 -3.31 0.04 -0.31
CA PRO A 113 -3.25 0.11 1.15
C PRO A 113 -4.59 -0.22 1.81
N THR A 114 -4.56 -0.64 3.07
CA THR A 114 -5.75 -0.83 3.90
C THR A 114 -5.67 0.04 5.15
N GLY A 115 -6.65 -0.09 6.04
CA GLY A 115 -6.76 0.68 7.27
C GLY A 115 -7.54 1.98 7.06
N ILE A 116 -7.19 3.01 7.82
CA ILE A 116 -7.91 4.29 7.83
C ILE A 116 -7.38 5.19 6.70
N PRO A 117 -8.24 5.53 5.70
CA PRO A 117 -7.83 6.42 4.62
C PRO A 117 -7.42 7.80 5.14
N GLY A 118 -6.44 8.42 4.47
CA GLY A 118 -5.94 9.74 4.82
C GLY A 118 -4.90 9.74 5.96
N ILE A 119 -4.83 8.69 6.80
CA ILE A 119 -3.79 8.59 7.83
C ILE A 119 -2.48 8.09 7.24
N ARG A 120 -2.53 7.07 6.38
CA ARG A 120 -1.39 6.53 5.66
C ARG A 120 -1.43 6.97 4.20
N GLU A 121 -0.29 6.90 3.55
CA GLU A 121 -0.12 7.27 2.17
C GLU A 121 0.73 6.22 1.45
N MET A 122 0.26 5.74 0.30
CA MET A 122 0.96 4.77 -0.53
C MET A 122 1.01 5.30 -1.98
N TRP A 123 2.16 5.17 -2.63
CA TRP A 123 2.32 5.61 -4.01
C TRP A 123 3.36 4.78 -4.76
N LEU A 124 3.17 4.69 -6.06
CA LEU A 124 4.20 4.28 -7.00
C LEU A 124 5.02 5.50 -7.39
N GLU A 125 6.33 5.41 -7.28
CA GLU A 125 7.28 6.40 -7.80
C GLU A 125 8.09 5.78 -8.93
N VAL A 126 8.03 6.41 -10.09
CA VAL A 126 8.81 6.01 -11.26
C VAL A 126 9.85 7.07 -11.54
N THR A 127 11.11 6.69 -11.52
CA THR A 127 12.26 7.56 -11.75
C THR A 127 13.00 7.11 -12.99
N VAL A 128 13.21 8.04 -13.90
CA VAL A 128 14.02 7.85 -15.11
C VAL A 128 15.40 8.46 -14.88
N PHE A 129 16.42 7.67 -15.10
CA PHE A 129 17.83 8.06 -15.01
C PHE A 129 18.49 8.06 -16.38
N ASN A 130 19.34 9.03 -16.62
CA ASN A 130 20.37 8.98 -17.64
C ASN A 130 21.71 8.77 -16.94
N VAL A 131 22.28 7.58 -17.08
CA VAL A 131 23.42 7.12 -16.28
C VAL A 131 23.10 7.24 -14.79
N ASN A 132 23.57 8.27 -14.09
CA ASN A 132 23.33 8.51 -12.66
C ASN A 132 22.51 9.78 -12.39
N GLN A 133 22.10 10.51 -13.43
CA GLN A 133 21.31 11.73 -13.27
C GLN A 133 19.81 11.41 -13.37
N ILE A 134 19.03 11.94 -12.46
CA ILE A 134 17.56 11.88 -12.54
C ILE A 134 17.13 12.87 -13.61
N VAL A 135 16.43 12.38 -14.63
CA VAL A 135 15.88 13.19 -15.72
C VAL A 135 14.37 13.38 -15.64
N ALA A 136 13.68 12.45 -14.98
CA ALA A 136 12.25 12.58 -14.72
C ALA A 136 11.83 11.75 -13.49
N VAL A 137 10.79 12.23 -12.80
CA VAL A 137 10.11 11.50 -11.71
C VAL A 137 8.62 11.70 -11.86
N GLU A 138 7.87 10.62 -11.73
CA GLU A 138 6.42 10.67 -11.70
C GLU A 138 5.88 9.80 -10.56
N ARG A 139 4.78 10.26 -9.92
CA ARG A 139 4.13 9.56 -8.81
C ARG A 139 2.68 9.26 -9.13
N ARG A 140 2.22 8.07 -8.74
CA ARG A 140 0.83 7.63 -8.82
C ARG A 140 0.37 7.22 -7.43
N PRO A 141 -0.59 7.95 -6.82
CA PRO A 141 -1.11 7.59 -5.51
C PRO A 141 -2.01 6.35 -5.58
N PHE A 142 -1.92 5.54 -4.54
CA PHE A 142 -2.80 4.40 -4.29
C PHE A 142 -3.53 4.63 -2.98
N GLY A 143 -4.83 4.46 -2.97
CA GLY A 143 -5.63 4.67 -1.78
C GLY A 143 -7.10 4.84 -2.07
N ARG A 144 -7.88 4.96 -1.01
CA ARG A 144 -9.27 5.38 -1.03
C ARG A 144 -9.34 6.80 -0.47
N VAL A 145 -9.87 7.71 -1.24
CA VAL A 145 -9.99 9.11 -0.84
C VAL A 145 -11.30 9.29 -0.07
N LEU A 146 -11.21 9.95 1.08
CA LEU A 146 -12.37 10.46 1.80
C LEU A 146 -12.59 11.92 1.40
N LEU A 147 -13.85 12.33 1.23
CA LEU A 147 -14.20 13.68 0.82
C LEU A 147 -15.08 14.36 1.87
N ASP A 148 -14.82 15.64 2.13
CA ASP A 148 -15.67 16.51 2.93
C ASP A 148 -16.90 17.02 2.17
N LYS A 149 -17.68 17.89 2.79
CA LYS A 149 -18.88 18.53 2.21
C LYS A 149 -18.57 19.40 0.98
N SER A 150 -17.34 19.87 0.84
CA SER A 150 -16.88 20.68 -0.30
C SER A 150 -16.27 19.83 -1.42
N GLY A 151 -16.19 18.51 -1.25
CA GLY A 151 -15.58 17.58 -2.20
C GLY A 151 -14.05 17.57 -2.14
N GLN A 152 -13.46 18.13 -1.08
CA GLN A 152 -12.01 18.10 -0.87
C GLN A 152 -11.59 16.86 -0.08
N ALA A 153 -10.33 16.43 -0.26
CA ALA A 153 -9.77 15.33 0.50
C ALA A 153 -9.79 15.63 2.01
N ALA A 154 -10.34 14.71 2.79
CA ALA A 154 -10.61 14.89 4.20
C ALA A 154 -10.06 13.74 5.05
N LEU A 155 -9.88 14.03 6.34
CA LEU A 155 -9.64 13.03 7.37
C LEU A 155 -10.97 12.37 7.78
N PRO A 156 -10.94 11.21 8.45
CA PRO A 156 -12.12 10.41 8.71
C PRO A 156 -13.29 11.14 9.39
N TRP A 157 -12.98 12.03 10.33
CA TRP A 157 -14.02 12.75 11.13
C TRP A 157 -14.73 13.86 10.36
N ASP A 158 -14.15 14.35 9.25
CA ASP A 158 -14.76 15.37 8.38
C ASP A 158 -15.41 14.75 7.12
N ALA A 159 -15.25 13.42 6.95
CA ALA A 159 -15.67 12.72 5.75
C ALA A 159 -17.19 12.57 5.65
N VAL A 160 -17.74 12.90 4.49
CA VAL A 160 -19.16 12.71 4.17
C VAL A 160 -19.40 11.78 2.99
N SER A 161 -18.39 11.53 2.17
CA SER A 161 -18.47 10.63 1.02
C SER A 161 -17.13 9.99 0.67
N LEU A 162 -17.20 8.95 -0.17
CA LEU A 162 -16.03 8.30 -0.77
C LEU A 162 -15.74 8.93 -2.13
N GLY A 163 -14.47 9.26 -2.35
CA GLY A 163 -13.93 9.62 -3.65
C GLY A 163 -13.36 8.40 -4.38
N LYS A 164 -12.31 8.66 -5.18
CA LYS A 164 -11.64 7.62 -5.96
C LYS A 164 -11.04 6.54 -5.05
N ASP A 165 -11.25 5.28 -5.43
CA ASP A 165 -10.57 4.11 -4.85
C ASP A 165 -9.62 3.51 -5.89
N THR A 166 -8.33 3.53 -5.58
CA THR A 166 -7.25 3.05 -6.45
C THR A 166 -6.43 1.94 -5.78
N ARG A 167 -6.96 1.35 -4.72
CA ARG A 167 -6.34 0.24 -3.99
C ARG A 167 -6.35 -1.04 -4.82
N ILE A 168 -5.47 -1.96 -4.50
CA ILE A 168 -5.32 -3.24 -5.17
C ILE A 168 -5.87 -4.36 -4.28
N ALA A 169 -6.86 -5.08 -4.77
CA ALA A 169 -7.45 -6.22 -4.06
C ALA A 169 -6.45 -7.38 -3.94
N PRO A 170 -6.65 -8.32 -2.99
CA PRO A 170 -5.80 -9.50 -2.83
C PRO A 170 -5.62 -10.28 -4.14
N LYS A 171 -4.38 -10.63 -4.47
CA LYS A 171 -3.99 -11.37 -5.69
C LYS A 171 -4.31 -10.65 -7.01
N GLN A 172 -4.70 -9.39 -6.95
CA GLN A 172 -4.93 -8.57 -8.14
C GLN A 172 -3.73 -7.70 -8.46
N SER A 173 -3.67 -7.27 -9.72
CA SER A 173 -2.66 -6.35 -10.22
C SER A 173 -3.30 -5.09 -10.76
N ARG A 174 -2.54 -4.01 -10.73
CA ARG A 174 -2.87 -2.75 -11.37
C ARG A 174 -1.72 -2.32 -12.26
N GLU A 175 -2.06 -1.93 -13.49
CA GLU A 175 -1.13 -1.37 -14.46
C GLU A 175 -1.18 0.15 -14.44
N GLU A 176 0.01 0.75 -14.48
CA GLU A 176 0.20 2.19 -14.66
C GLU A 176 1.07 2.43 -15.90
N ASN A 177 0.50 3.19 -16.83
CA ASN A 177 1.20 3.58 -18.05
C ASN A 177 1.61 5.06 -17.95
N MET A 178 2.87 5.35 -18.23
CA MET A 178 3.48 6.66 -18.15
C MET A 178 4.28 6.97 -19.40
N GLU A 179 4.36 8.22 -19.76
CA GLU A 179 5.19 8.69 -20.87
C GLU A 179 6.12 9.78 -20.38
N PHE A 180 7.38 9.67 -20.73
CA PHE A 180 8.40 10.65 -20.36
C PHE A 180 9.02 11.24 -21.63
N ASN A 181 9.13 12.55 -21.68
CA ASN A 181 9.93 13.22 -22.69
C ASN A 181 11.40 13.17 -22.22
N VAL A 182 12.20 12.45 -22.95
CA VAL A 182 13.62 12.23 -22.64
C VAL A 182 14.38 12.47 -23.92
N SER A 183 15.26 13.45 -23.94
CA SER A 183 16.10 13.70 -25.12
C SER A 183 17.02 12.51 -25.39
N ASN A 184 17.31 12.26 -26.66
CA ASN A 184 18.09 11.12 -27.15
C ASN A 184 19.36 10.85 -26.31
N HIS A 185 19.27 9.92 -25.38
CA HIS A 185 20.36 9.55 -24.48
C HIS A 185 20.60 8.04 -24.52
N SER A 186 21.84 7.65 -24.50
CA SER A 186 22.26 6.28 -24.21
C SER A 186 22.30 6.04 -22.71
N GLY A 187 22.02 4.81 -22.27
CA GLY A 187 22.13 4.45 -20.85
C GLY A 187 20.94 4.89 -19.99
N ILE A 188 19.76 4.91 -20.57
CA ILE A 188 18.52 5.17 -19.82
C ILE A 188 18.17 3.96 -18.94
N ARG A 189 17.95 4.23 -17.68
CA ARG A 189 17.46 3.27 -16.67
C ARG A 189 16.19 3.81 -16.02
N VAL A 190 15.22 2.93 -15.83
CA VAL A 190 13.96 3.24 -15.16
C VAL A 190 13.89 2.44 -13.87
N GLU A 191 13.64 3.10 -12.76
CA GLU A 191 13.28 2.50 -11.48
C GLU A 191 11.82 2.74 -11.18
N ALA A 192 11.13 1.71 -10.68
CA ALA A 192 9.78 1.78 -10.14
C ALA A 192 9.81 1.32 -8.68
N LYS A 193 9.38 2.19 -7.77
CA LYS A 193 9.34 1.92 -6.32
C LYS A 193 7.91 2.08 -5.81
N MET A 194 7.43 1.06 -5.11
CA MET A 194 6.22 1.15 -4.32
C MET A 194 6.58 1.57 -2.91
N LEU A 195 6.04 2.70 -2.46
CA LEU A 195 6.40 3.36 -1.21
C LEU A 195 5.17 3.54 -0.33
N GLU A 196 5.35 3.41 0.98
CA GLU A 196 4.33 3.74 1.99
C GLU A 196 4.88 4.73 3.00
N ARG A 197 3.99 5.59 3.50
CA ARG A 197 4.25 6.53 4.59
C ARG A 197 3.21 6.30 5.69
N LEU A 198 3.66 6.10 6.92
CA LEU A 198 2.78 5.77 8.05
C LEU A 198 1.95 6.97 8.53
N VAL A 199 2.51 8.17 8.41
CA VAL A 199 1.81 9.43 8.69
C VAL A 199 1.84 10.26 7.41
N SER A 200 0.69 10.38 6.74
CA SER A 200 0.53 11.12 5.49
C SER A 200 0.80 12.61 5.67
N GLU A 201 1.00 13.32 4.58
CA GLU A 201 1.10 14.79 4.60
C GLU A 201 -0.18 15.46 5.13
N LEU A 202 -1.34 14.88 4.83
CA LEU A 202 -2.63 15.38 5.32
C LEU A 202 -2.75 15.21 6.83
N ALA A 203 -2.47 14.01 7.36
CA ALA A 203 -2.49 13.73 8.79
C ALA A 203 -1.43 14.53 9.55
N ALA A 204 -0.25 14.67 9.01
CA ALA A 204 0.85 15.42 9.60
C ALA A 204 0.51 16.92 9.74
N ARG A 205 -0.06 17.53 8.70
CA ARG A 205 -0.54 18.92 8.76
C ARG A 205 -1.60 19.13 9.83
N PHE A 206 -2.55 18.21 9.92
CA PHE A 206 -3.59 18.27 10.95
C PHE A 206 -3.02 18.16 12.37
N ALA A 207 -2.06 17.25 12.58
CA ALA A 207 -1.44 17.02 13.88
C ALA A 207 -0.34 18.03 14.24
N GLY A 208 0.06 18.92 13.32
CA GLY A 208 1.16 19.88 13.54
C GLY A 208 2.53 19.21 13.66
N VAL A 209 2.72 18.05 13.01
CA VAL A 209 3.97 17.29 13.01
C VAL A 209 4.51 17.12 11.58
N SER A 210 5.74 16.62 11.47
CA SER A 210 6.27 16.23 10.16
C SER A 210 5.69 14.89 9.70
N PRO A 211 5.45 14.69 8.39
CA PRO A 211 5.09 13.37 7.86
C PRO A 211 6.21 12.36 8.10
N SER A 212 5.86 11.09 8.26
CA SER A 212 6.89 10.05 8.44
C SER A 212 7.70 9.83 7.15
N PRO A 213 8.96 9.36 7.25
CA PRO A 213 9.74 9.04 6.06
C PRO A 213 9.07 7.91 5.26
N PRO A 214 9.30 7.86 3.93
CA PRO A 214 8.82 6.76 3.11
C PRO A 214 9.48 5.43 3.47
N LEU A 215 8.71 4.36 3.47
CA LEU A 215 9.15 2.98 3.61
C LEU A 215 9.04 2.29 2.26
N LEU A 216 10.06 1.55 1.85
CA LEU A 216 10.06 0.78 0.61
C LEU A 216 9.26 -0.51 0.80
N MET A 217 8.25 -0.73 -0.05
CA MET A 217 7.48 -1.97 -0.10
C MET A 217 8.03 -2.95 -1.13
N ALA A 218 8.26 -2.46 -2.33
CA ALA A 218 8.76 -3.25 -3.45
C ALA A 218 9.43 -2.34 -4.48
N GLN A 219 10.34 -2.89 -5.28
CA GLN A 219 10.97 -2.15 -6.36
C GLN A 219 11.33 -3.05 -7.52
N ALA A 220 11.44 -2.45 -8.69
CA ALA A 220 11.98 -3.05 -9.90
C ALA A 220 12.72 -2.01 -10.72
N ALA A 221 13.63 -2.46 -11.58
CA ALA A 221 14.33 -1.58 -12.51
C ALA A 221 14.50 -2.27 -13.86
N THR A 222 14.61 -1.47 -14.91
CA THR A 222 14.92 -1.92 -16.26
C THR A 222 15.81 -0.91 -16.98
N SER A 223 16.65 -1.39 -17.87
CA SER A 223 17.43 -0.56 -18.79
C SER A 223 16.75 -0.51 -20.15
N VAL A 224 16.86 0.64 -20.81
CA VAL A 224 16.28 0.85 -22.13
C VAL A 224 17.43 0.86 -23.15
N PRO A 225 17.39 -0.04 -24.15
CA PRO A 225 18.43 -0.15 -25.16
C PRO A 225 18.49 1.04 -26.13
#